data_bc4c426821df3faf03c01fce8cdf5eb6
#
_entry.id   bc4c426821df3faf03c01fce8cdf5eb6
#
_cell.length_a   1.000
_cell.length_b   1.000
_cell.length_c   1.000
_cell.angle_alpha   90.00
_cell.angle_beta   90.00
_cell.angle_gamma   90.00
#
_symmetry.space_group_name_H-M   'P 1'
#
loop_
_entity.id
_entity.type
_entity.pdbx_description
1 polymer ?
#
loop_
_entity_poly.entity_id
_entity_poly.type
_entity_poly.pdbx_seq_one_letter_code
_entity_poly.pdbx_strand_id
1 'polypeptide(L)'
;VDKRTTDGENSDVTEIQGRVADGFEPVLDAFTSTMDGVAPEGVRGGAATSLVVDGELVVDLWAGTADAAPTADPVGREWGADTRAVVFSSTKGVIALCVLYLCQAGLLDLDAPVARYWPEFAQQGKDSVTVRQTLGHRAGVPLVDGISKREQVLSWEAMVTALADQIPLWEPGTAYQYHALTYGWLGGELIRRVSGQLPGAYLQEVFAGPLALRTAIGVPVADQGDIATIIPAAPADPANPDDDPASIPARAISINSSLIFPGGRPRHDWNDADVLAAQIPGANGVSSARDLAALYAAVVGTAAPGGLLGDAVITDAMTVQSQGPNFDGSSVEPTARWGAGLEVSSPVRPMFGPGSFGHAGAGGQLAFGDIDHRAGFAYVTNRMGGDEDSRANDVVAAARKLLD
;
A
#
# COMPACT_ATOMS: atom_id res chain seq x y z
N VAL A 1 17.49 -8.99 23.25
CA VAL A 1 17.02 -9.85 24.32
C VAL A 1 16.70 -11.21 23.71
N ASP A 2 17.52 -12.22 24.04
CA ASP A 2 17.29 -13.61 23.65
C ASP A 2 16.04 -14.15 24.37
N LYS A 3 15.17 -14.80 23.60
CA LYS A 3 14.08 -15.71 24.00
C LYS A 3 13.47 -15.48 25.39
N ARG A 4 12.28 -14.92 25.46
CA ARG A 4 11.36 -15.18 26.57
C ARG A 4 10.57 -16.45 26.27
N THR A 5 10.98 -17.58 26.83
CA THR A 5 10.14 -18.75 27.01
C THR A 5 9.30 -18.51 28.27
N THR A 6 8.00 -18.35 28.12
CA THR A 6 7.07 -18.53 29.25
C THR A 6 6.78 -20.00 29.36
N ASP A 7 7.32 -20.62 30.39
CA ASP A 7 6.99 -22.00 30.82
C ASP A 7 5.53 -22.05 31.31
N GLY A 8 4.72 -22.92 30.73
CA GLY A 8 3.55 -23.51 31.38
C GLY A 8 2.18 -23.11 30.81
N GLU A 9 1.57 -24.04 30.06
CA GLU A 9 0.13 -24.26 29.92
C GLU A 9 -0.71 -23.11 29.29
N ASN A 10 -0.45 -22.75 28.02
CA ASN A 10 -1.52 -22.49 27.06
C ASN A 10 -0.94 -22.57 25.64
N SER A 11 -1.33 -23.57 24.86
CA SER A 11 -0.78 -23.85 23.52
C SER A 11 -1.24 -22.89 22.40
N ASP A 12 -1.77 -21.72 22.77
CA ASP A 12 -2.38 -20.76 21.83
C ASP A 12 -1.64 -19.41 21.70
N VAL A 13 -0.53 -19.20 22.40
CA VAL A 13 0.22 -17.93 22.27
C VAL A 13 1.14 -18.01 21.04
N THR A 14 0.92 -17.14 20.06
CA THR A 14 1.79 -17.01 18.89
C THR A 14 3.17 -16.48 19.33
N GLU A 15 4.25 -17.26 19.14
CA GLU A 15 5.61 -16.83 19.48
C GLU A 15 6.03 -15.66 18.58
N ILE A 16 6.43 -14.54 19.20
CA ILE A 16 6.98 -13.39 18.48
C ILE A 16 8.48 -13.60 18.29
N GLN A 17 8.93 -13.44 17.06
CA GLN A 17 10.34 -13.54 16.68
C GLN A 17 10.87 -12.17 16.28
N GLY A 18 12.20 -12.02 16.26
CA GLY A 18 12.86 -10.79 15.85
C GLY A 18 13.55 -10.06 16.99
N ARG A 19 13.68 -8.74 16.85
CA ARG A 19 14.40 -7.92 17.83
C ARG A 19 13.78 -6.52 17.93
N VAL A 20 13.96 -5.92 19.11
CA VAL A 20 13.78 -4.49 19.37
C VAL A 20 15.04 -3.93 20.00
N ALA A 21 15.38 -2.70 19.68
CA ALA A 21 16.43 -1.95 20.39
C ALA A 21 15.97 -1.60 21.82
N ASP A 22 16.93 -1.33 22.71
CA ASP A 22 16.65 -0.89 24.08
C ASP A 22 15.76 0.37 24.05
N GLY A 23 14.69 0.36 24.84
CA GLY A 23 13.69 1.43 24.90
C GLY A 23 12.52 1.28 23.92
N PHE A 24 12.56 0.33 22.96
CA PHE A 24 11.46 0.07 22.03
C PHE A 24 10.58 -1.11 22.44
N GLU A 25 10.71 -1.65 23.66
CA GLU A 25 9.90 -2.75 24.19
C GLU A 25 8.39 -2.48 24.11
N PRO A 26 7.86 -1.24 24.27
CA PRO A 26 6.44 -0.97 24.09
C PRO A 26 5.92 -1.29 22.68
N VAL A 27 6.78 -1.25 21.66
CA VAL A 27 6.41 -1.65 20.30
C VAL A 27 6.26 -3.16 20.18
N LEU A 28 7.10 -3.93 20.87
CA LEU A 28 6.95 -5.39 20.98
C LEU A 28 5.61 -5.75 21.64
N ASP A 29 5.26 -5.09 22.74
CA ASP A 29 3.99 -5.33 23.44
C ASP A 29 2.78 -5.01 22.55
N ALA A 30 2.83 -3.88 21.83
CA ALA A 30 1.78 -3.48 20.89
C ALA A 30 1.67 -4.48 19.74
N PHE A 31 2.79 -4.91 19.13
CA PHE A 31 2.81 -5.90 18.06
C PHE A 31 2.26 -7.25 18.55
N THR A 32 2.64 -7.70 19.73
CA THR A 32 2.12 -8.93 20.35
C THR A 32 0.60 -8.90 20.43
N SER A 33 0.04 -7.80 20.90
CA SER A 33 -1.42 -7.62 20.99
C SER A 33 -2.13 -7.70 19.64
N THR A 34 -1.46 -7.36 18.54
CA THR A 34 -2.05 -7.50 17.18
C THR A 34 -2.18 -8.96 16.73
N MET A 35 -1.41 -9.86 17.34
CA MET A 35 -1.42 -11.30 17.03
C MET A 35 -2.48 -12.07 17.80
N ASP A 36 -2.99 -11.53 18.91
CA ASP A 36 -3.97 -12.19 19.79
C ASP A 36 -5.38 -12.33 19.16
N GLY A 37 -5.66 -11.63 18.07
CA GLY A 37 -6.94 -11.70 17.37
C GLY A 37 -7.10 -13.01 16.61
N VAL A 38 -8.09 -13.82 16.98
CA VAL A 38 -8.43 -15.05 16.28
C VAL A 38 -9.04 -14.66 14.92
N ALA A 39 -8.42 -15.17 13.83
CA ALA A 39 -9.08 -15.11 12.53
C ALA A 39 -10.41 -15.88 12.55
N PRO A 40 -11.41 -15.48 11.75
CA PRO A 40 -12.63 -16.27 11.63
C PRO A 40 -12.30 -17.72 11.32
N GLU A 41 -13.03 -18.64 11.95
CA GLU A 41 -12.98 -20.08 11.69
C GLU A 41 -11.63 -20.78 11.98
N GLY A 42 -10.84 -20.30 12.94
CA GLY A 42 -9.66 -21.03 13.36
C GLY A 42 -8.52 -21.04 12.32
N VAL A 43 -8.43 -20.06 11.43
CA VAL A 43 -7.29 -19.88 10.53
C VAL A 43 -6.29 -18.92 11.17
N ARG A 44 -5.05 -19.33 11.31
CA ARG A 44 -3.95 -18.47 11.77
C ARG A 44 -3.36 -17.74 10.57
N GLY A 45 -3.10 -16.45 10.72
CA GLY A 45 -2.31 -15.65 9.81
C GLY A 45 -1.02 -15.19 10.46
N GLY A 46 -0.25 -14.41 9.74
CA GLY A 46 0.98 -13.82 10.22
C GLY A 46 1.07 -12.33 9.93
N ALA A 47 2.02 -11.70 10.57
CA ALA A 47 2.35 -10.30 10.38
C ALA A 47 3.83 -10.04 10.68
N ALA A 48 4.31 -8.91 10.18
CA ALA A 48 5.60 -8.35 10.53
C ALA A 48 5.50 -6.83 10.67
N THR A 49 6.35 -6.25 11.53
CA THR A 49 6.54 -4.81 11.63
C THR A 49 8.02 -4.47 11.70
N SER A 50 8.41 -3.39 11.06
CA SER A 50 9.78 -2.90 11.09
C SER A 50 9.81 -1.38 11.18
N LEU A 51 10.78 -0.88 11.94
CA LEU A 51 11.04 0.55 12.13
C LEU A 51 12.54 0.81 11.99
N VAL A 52 12.88 1.70 11.09
CA VAL A 52 14.24 2.24 10.92
C VAL A 52 14.22 3.69 11.37
N VAL A 53 15.14 4.10 12.23
CA VAL A 53 15.32 5.48 12.71
C VAL A 53 16.78 5.87 12.52
N ASP A 54 17.06 7.01 11.90
CA ASP A 54 18.42 7.48 11.60
C ASP A 54 19.33 6.42 10.94
N GLY A 55 18.75 5.53 10.12
CA GLY A 55 19.46 4.42 9.45
C GLY A 55 19.64 3.16 10.28
N GLU A 56 19.24 3.17 11.53
CA GLU A 56 19.29 2.02 12.43
C GLU A 56 17.97 1.26 12.43
N LEU A 57 18.01 -0.05 12.22
CA LEU A 57 16.82 -0.93 12.33
C LEU A 57 16.54 -1.19 13.82
N VAL A 58 15.67 -0.38 14.42
CA VAL A 58 15.37 -0.39 15.86
C VAL A 58 14.26 -1.37 16.24
N VAL A 59 13.35 -1.68 15.31
CA VAL A 59 12.31 -2.71 15.48
C VAL A 59 12.27 -3.58 14.23
N ASP A 60 12.25 -4.89 14.44
CA ASP A 60 12.16 -5.89 13.38
C ASP A 60 11.53 -7.15 13.96
N LEU A 61 10.20 -7.25 13.88
CA LEU A 61 9.38 -8.26 14.52
C LEU A 61 8.51 -8.98 13.51
N TRP A 62 8.31 -10.28 13.69
CA TRP A 62 7.38 -11.08 12.90
C TRP A 62 6.83 -12.25 13.71
N ALA A 63 5.67 -12.75 13.30
CA ALA A 63 5.00 -13.87 13.97
C ALA A 63 3.93 -14.52 13.08
N GLY A 64 3.55 -15.73 13.46
CA GLY A 64 2.43 -16.46 12.87
C GLY A 64 2.79 -17.22 11.60
N THR A 65 1.82 -17.40 10.69
CA THR A 65 1.96 -18.22 9.49
C THR A 65 1.82 -17.42 8.21
N ALA A 66 2.67 -17.73 7.25
CA ALA A 66 2.62 -17.14 5.89
C ALA A 66 1.56 -17.81 5.01
N ASP A 67 1.16 -19.03 5.32
CA ASP A 67 0.13 -19.75 4.59
C ASP A 67 -1.17 -19.82 5.39
N ALA A 68 -2.31 -19.82 4.68
CA ALA A 68 -3.61 -20.04 5.30
C ALA A 68 -3.72 -21.51 5.75
N ALA A 69 -3.39 -21.78 7.00
CA ALA A 69 -3.50 -23.11 7.58
C ALA A 69 -4.63 -23.16 8.62
N PRO A 70 -5.47 -24.22 8.65
CA PRO A 70 -6.41 -24.43 9.74
C PRO A 70 -5.67 -24.52 11.07
N THR A 71 -6.23 -24.00 12.16
CA THR A 71 -5.61 -24.04 13.51
C THR A 71 -5.33 -25.45 14.00
N ALA A 72 -6.03 -26.47 13.46
CA ALA A 72 -5.84 -27.88 13.82
C ALA A 72 -4.67 -28.56 13.10
N ASP A 73 -4.07 -27.92 12.08
CA ASP A 73 -2.92 -28.42 11.35
C ASP A 73 -1.76 -27.42 11.41
N PRO A 74 -0.75 -27.64 12.27
CA PRO A 74 0.35 -26.70 12.46
C PRO A 74 1.37 -26.65 11.30
N VAL A 75 1.10 -27.28 10.14
CA VAL A 75 2.08 -27.48 9.06
C VAL A 75 2.11 -26.35 8.03
N GLY A 76 1.48 -25.20 8.28
CA GLY A 76 1.65 -24.01 7.43
C GLY A 76 3.09 -23.47 7.51
N ARG A 77 3.59 -22.86 6.41
CA ARG A 77 4.88 -22.17 6.41
C ARG A 77 4.87 -21.04 7.45
N GLU A 78 5.86 -21.04 8.36
CA GLU A 78 6.00 -19.98 9.35
C GLU A 78 6.27 -18.63 8.66
N TRP A 79 5.80 -17.56 9.28
CA TRP A 79 6.18 -16.21 8.88
C TRP A 79 7.62 -15.95 9.31
N GLY A 80 8.49 -15.64 8.37
CA GLY A 80 9.90 -15.29 8.63
C GLY A 80 10.18 -13.81 8.42
N ALA A 81 11.36 -13.39 8.81
CA ALA A 81 11.84 -12.01 8.66
C ALA A 81 11.71 -11.46 7.22
N ASP A 82 11.90 -12.30 6.23
CA ASP A 82 11.91 -11.94 4.81
C ASP A 82 10.62 -12.38 4.09
N THR A 83 9.59 -12.81 4.84
CA THR A 83 8.30 -13.16 4.26
C THR A 83 7.70 -11.95 3.58
N ARG A 84 7.40 -12.08 2.29
CA ARG A 84 6.73 -11.05 1.51
C ARG A 84 5.22 -11.30 1.50
N ALA A 85 4.45 -10.23 1.47
CA ALA A 85 3.01 -10.31 1.25
C ALA A 85 2.56 -9.24 0.25
N VAL A 86 1.36 -9.41 -0.30
CA VAL A 86 0.71 -8.35 -1.09
C VAL A 86 0.36 -7.20 -0.14
N VAL A 87 0.87 -6.01 -0.44
CA VAL A 87 0.72 -4.84 0.45
C VAL A 87 -0.42 -3.91 0.02
N PHE A 88 -1.24 -4.36 -0.91
CA PHE A 88 -2.39 -3.63 -1.43
C PHE A 88 -2.07 -2.15 -1.70
N SER A 89 -2.88 -1.23 -1.23
CA SER A 89 -2.73 0.20 -1.54
C SER A 89 -1.45 0.84 -1.00
N SER A 90 -0.69 0.19 -0.10
CA SER A 90 0.68 0.67 0.22
C SER A 90 1.58 0.71 -1.03
N THR A 91 1.24 -0.06 -2.08
CA THR A 91 1.85 0.02 -3.42
C THR A 91 1.77 1.43 -4.03
N LYS A 92 0.69 2.18 -3.75
CA LYS A 92 0.50 3.54 -4.29
C LYS A 92 1.57 4.50 -3.80
N GLY A 93 1.95 4.38 -2.53
CA GLY A 93 3.08 5.15 -1.98
C GLY A 93 4.38 4.85 -2.74
N VAL A 94 4.65 3.57 -3.05
CA VAL A 94 5.82 3.18 -3.84
C VAL A 94 5.78 3.76 -5.26
N ILE A 95 4.61 3.75 -5.91
CA ILE A 95 4.43 4.41 -7.22
C ILE A 95 4.64 5.91 -7.11
N ALA A 96 4.12 6.56 -6.07
CA ALA A 96 4.36 7.97 -5.84
C ALA A 96 5.85 8.28 -5.71
N LEU A 97 6.61 7.50 -4.93
CA LEU A 97 8.07 7.67 -4.81
C LEU A 97 8.77 7.57 -6.18
N CYS A 98 8.37 6.62 -7.04
CA CYS A 98 8.91 6.49 -8.40
C CYS A 98 8.60 7.73 -9.26
N VAL A 99 7.39 8.27 -9.19
CA VAL A 99 7.01 9.50 -9.89
C VAL A 99 7.80 10.70 -9.35
N LEU A 100 7.91 10.84 -8.04
CA LEU A 100 8.66 11.92 -7.40
C LEU A 100 10.16 11.86 -7.73
N TYR A 101 10.72 10.67 -7.90
CA TYR A 101 12.10 10.51 -8.34
C TYR A 101 12.30 11.03 -9.79
N LEU A 102 11.32 10.82 -10.68
CA LEU A 102 11.32 11.45 -12.01
C LEU A 102 11.16 12.97 -11.94
N CYS A 103 10.35 13.46 -10.99
CA CYS A 103 10.21 14.91 -10.77
C CYS A 103 11.53 15.54 -10.31
N GLN A 104 12.21 14.93 -9.34
CA GLN A 104 13.51 15.37 -8.87
C GLN A 104 14.58 15.41 -9.97
N ALA A 105 14.51 14.43 -10.89
CA ALA A 105 15.39 14.40 -12.05
C ALA A 105 15.03 15.43 -13.13
N GLY A 106 13.96 16.21 -12.95
CA GLY A 106 13.47 17.20 -13.94
C GLY A 106 12.85 16.58 -15.19
N LEU A 107 12.54 15.27 -15.16
CA LEU A 107 11.98 14.53 -16.27
C LEU A 107 10.44 14.59 -16.29
N LEU A 108 9.83 14.83 -15.13
CA LEU A 108 8.40 14.96 -14.94
C LEU A 108 8.11 16.19 -14.07
N ASP A 109 7.01 16.88 -14.33
CA ASP A 109 6.56 18.05 -13.60
C ASP A 109 5.15 17.77 -13.06
N LEU A 110 4.96 17.88 -11.74
CA LEU A 110 3.68 17.63 -11.08
C LEU A 110 2.57 18.57 -11.57
N ASP A 111 2.92 19.78 -11.96
CA ASP A 111 1.95 20.81 -12.39
C ASP A 111 1.74 20.85 -13.92
N ALA A 112 2.50 20.04 -14.65
CA ALA A 112 2.27 19.88 -16.08
C ALA A 112 1.03 19.00 -16.36
N PRO A 113 0.31 19.23 -17.46
CA PRO A 113 -0.73 18.33 -17.92
C PRO A 113 -0.19 16.91 -18.18
N VAL A 114 -0.95 15.89 -17.77
CA VAL A 114 -0.67 14.47 -18.08
C VAL A 114 -0.48 14.29 -19.59
N ALA A 115 -1.28 14.99 -20.39
CA ALA A 115 -1.24 14.95 -21.86
C ALA A 115 0.13 15.32 -22.46
N ARG A 116 0.99 16.03 -21.72
CA ARG A 116 2.37 16.33 -22.13
C ARG A 116 3.21 15.05 -22.25
N TYR A 117 2.95 14.07 -21.40
CA TYR A 117 3.69 12.81 -21.32
C TYR A 117 2.92 11.65 -21.94
N TRP A 118 1.59 11.72 -21.86
CA TRP A 118 0.63 10.75 -22.37
C TRP A 118 -0.44 11.44 -23.21
N PRO A 119 -0.14 11.75 -24.50
CA PRO A 119 -1.01 12.54 -25.36
C PRO A 119 -2.43 11.98 -25.53
N GLU A 120 -2.57 10.64 -25.54
CA GLU A 120 -3.85 9.98 -25.69
C GLU A 120 -4.80 10.23 -24.51
N PHE A 121 -4.27 10.60 -23.35
CA PHE A 121 -5.06 10.96 -22.18
C PHE A 121 -5.84 12.27 -22.33
N ALA A 122 -5.46 13.15 -23.28
CA ALA A 122 -6.12 14.43 -23.51
C ALA A 122 -7.60 14.34 -23.90
N GLN A 123 -8.05 13.15 -24.29
CA GLN A 123 -9.42 12.93 -24.74
C GLN A 123 -10.46 13.19 -23.64
N GLN A 124 -11.72 13.40 -24.03
CA GLN A 124 -12.87 13.51 -23.14
C GLN A 124 -12.74 14.66 -22.10
N GLY A 125 -12.08 15.76 -22.46
CA GLY A 125 -11.92 16.91 -21.56
C GLY A 125 -10.83 16.74 -20.49
N LYS A 126 -9.89 15.80 -20.68
CA LYS A 126 -8.76 15.58 -19.77
C LYS A 126 -7.45 16.27 -20.19
N ASP A 127 -7.49 17.12 -21.20
CA ASP A 127 -6.31 17.78 -21.79
C ASP A 127 -5.53 18.66 -20.79
N SER A 128 -6.23 19.26 -19.82
CA SER A 128 -5.64 20.11 -18.78
C SER A 128 -5.39 19.43 -17.43
N VAL A 129 -5.74 18.15 -17.30
CA VAL A 129 -5.54 17.41 -16.06
C VAL A 129 -4.06 17.31 -15.73
N THR A 130 -3.64 17.85 -14.59
CA THR A 130 -2.23 17.81 -14.18
C THR A 130 -1.84 16.47 -13.56
N VAL A 131 -0.53 16.18 -13.53
CA VAL A 131 0.03 15.03 -12.83
C VAL A 131 -0.37 15.09 -11.35
N ARG A 132 -0.26 16.26 -10.70
CA ARG A 132 -0.65 16.49 -9.31
C ARG A 132 -2.12 16.14 -9.04
N GLN A 133 -3.03 16.60 -9.90
CA GLN A 133 -4.46 16.27 -9.79
C GLN A 133 -4.70 14.76 -9.93
N THR A 134 -3.99 14.12 -10.84
CA THR A 134 -4.09 12.67 -11.07
C THR A 134 -3.65 11.88 -9.85
N LEU A 135 -2.47 12.21 -9.30
CA LEU A 135 -1.94 11.56 -8.10
C LEU A 135 -2.73 11.92 -6.83
N GLY A 136 -3.37 13.11 -6.79
CA GLY A 136 -4.25 13.55 -5.71
C GLY A 136 -5.69 13.03 -5.81
N HIS A 137 -5.99 12.03 -6.64
CA HIS A 137 -7.32 11.44 -6.84
C HIS A 137 -8.38 12.40 -7.39
N ARG A 138 -7.97 13.42 -8.16
CA ARG A 138 -8.84 14.49 -8.69
C ARG A 138 -9.07 14.41 -10.20
N ALA A 139 -8.54 13.39 -10.89
CA ALA A 139 -8.63 13.27 -12.35
C ALA A 139 -10.04 12.91 -12.86
N GLY A 140 -10.95 12.51 -11.98
CA GLY A 140 -12.32 12.13 -12.36
C GLY A 140 -12.47 10.73 -12.95
N VAL A 141 -11.44 9.88 -12.90
CA VAL A 141 -11.44 8.55 -13.51
C VAL A 141 -11.19 7.42 -12.48
N PRO A 142 -11.95 7.38 -11.36
CA PRO A 142 -11.84 6.28 -10.40
C PRO A 142 -12.34 4.94 -10.96
N LEU A 143 -13.17 5.01 -12.00
CA LEU A 143 -13.69 3.87 -12.76
C LEU A 143 -13.09 3.85 -14.16
N VAL A 144 -13.21 2.71 -14.84
CA VAL A 144 -12.83 2.53 -16.23
C VAL A 144 -13.91 1.69 -16.91
N ASP A 145 -14.64 2.32 -17.85
CA ASP A 145 -15.64 1.63 -18.64
C ASP A 145 -14.96 0.78 -19.73
N GLY A 146 -15.69 -0.18 -20.30
CA GLY A 146 -15.15 -1.04 -21.36
C GLY A 146 -14.27 -2.20 -20.86
N ILE A 147 -13.85 -2.20 -19.58
CA ILE A 147 -13.17 -3.32 -18.93
C ILE A 147 -14.22 -4.15 -18.19
N SER A 148 -14.39 -5.40 -18.60
CA SER A 148 -15.38 -6.32 -18.04
C SER A 148 -14.88 -7.75 -17.88
N LYS A 149 -13.60 -7.98 -18.18
CA LYS A 149 -12.96 -9.29 -18.09
C LYS A 149 -11.62 -9.20 -17.37
N ARG A 150 -11.32 -10.21 -16.58
CA ARG A 150 -10.07 -10.33 -15.83
C ARG A 150 -8.82 -10.17 -16.72
N GLU A 151 -8.80 -10.79 -17.89
CA GLU A 151 -7.66 -10.76 -18.81
C GLU A 151 -7.37 -9.33 -19.31
N GLN A 152 -8.39 -8.48 -19.38
CA GLN A 152 -8.21 -7.07 -19.74
C GLN A 152 -7.55 -6.29 -18.60
N VAL A 153 -7.90 -6.59 -17.33
CA VAL A 153 -7.27 -5.97 -16.16
C VAL A 153 -5.80 -6.37 -16.04
N LEU A 154 -5.46 -7.61 -16.40
CA LEU A 154 -4.08 -8.10 -16.39
C LEU A 154 -3.25 -7.56 -17.58
N SER A 155 -3.89 -6.97 -18.58
CA SER A 155 -3.24 -6.37 -19.74
C SER A 155 -2.97 -4.88 -19.53
N TRP A 156 -1.69 -4.49 -19.45
CA TRP A 156 -1.29 -3.09 -19.34
C TRP A 156 -1.92 -2.21 -20.42
N GLU A 157 -1.76 -2.61 -21.69
CA GLU A 157 -2.25 -1.83 -22.83
C GLU A 157 -3.78 -1.69 -22.84
N ALA A 158 -4.52 -2.73 -22.45
CA ALA A 158 -5.99 -2.65 -22.37
C ALA A 158 -6.42 -1.61 -21.32
N MET A 159 -5.80 -1.63 -20.15
CA MET A 159 -6.11 -0.71 -19.06
C MET A 159 -5.76 0.74 -19.40
N VAL A 160 -4.57 1.01 -19.93
CA VAL A 160 -4.16 2.38 -20.24
C VAL A 160 -4.95 2.96 -21.43
N THR A 161 -5.29 2.12 -22.42
CA THR A 161 -6.17 2.54 -23.53
C THR A 161 -7.56 2.90 -23.01
N ALA A 162 -8.16 2.06 -22.19
CA ALA A 162 -9.48 2.32 -21.63
C ALA A 162 -9.48 3.57 -20.73
N LEU A 163 -8.43 3.81 -19.94
CA LEU A 163 -8.28 5.02 -19.12
C LEU A 163 -8.10 6.29 -19.97
N ALA A 164 -7.38 6.20 -21.09
CA ALA A 164 -7.27 7.32 -22.02
C ALA A 164 -8.63 7.70 -22.62
N ASP A 165 -9.47 6.71 -22.95
CA ASP A 165 -10.80 6.90 -23.51
C ASP A 165 -11.87 7.22 -22.46
N GLN A 166 -11.60 7.02 -21.16
CA GLN A 166 -12.57 7.19 -20.08
C GLN A 166 -13.06 8.63 -19.97
N ILE A 167 -14.38 8.78 -19.93
CA ILE A 167 -15.03 10.06 -19.63
C ILE A 167 -14.94 10.30 -18.11
N PRO A 168 -14.43 11.45 -17.65
CA PRO A 168 -14.41 11.76 -16.23
C PRO A 168 -15.82 11.81 -15.63
N LEU A 169 -15.99 11.28 -14.40
CA LEU A 169 -17.28 11.34 -13.69
C LEU A 169 -17.63 12.74 -13.20
N TRP A 170 -16.65 13.61 -13.09
CA TRP A 170 -16.79 15.04 -12.74
C TRP A 170 -15.73 15.84 -13.47
N GLU A 171 -15.90 17.17 -13.53
CA GLU A 171 -14.89 18.07 -14.07
C GLU A 171 -13.58 17.92 -13.28
N PRO A 172 -12.48 17.46 -13.91
CA PRO A 172 -11.22 17.22 -13.23
C PRO A 172 -10.76 18.43 -12.39
N GLY A 173 -10.29 18.16 -11.17
CA GLY A 173 -9.85 19.19 -10.25
C GLY A 173 -10.96 19.79 -9.36
N THR A 174 -12.25 19.61 -9.65
CA THR A 174 -13.35 20.22 -8.87
C THR A 174 -13.80 19.38 -7.68
N ALA A 175 -13.62 18.06 -7.76
CA ALA A 175 -13.92 17.10 -6.70
C ALA A 175 -12.84 16.02 -6.62
N TYR A 176 -12.95 15.10 -5.67
CA TYR A 176 -12.10 13.92 -5.62
C TYR A 176 -12.90 12.67 -5.24
N GLN A 177 -12.40 11.53 -5.64
CA GLN A 177 -12.83 10.20 -5.23
C GLN A 177 -11.61 9.31 -5.24
N TYR A 178 -11.44 8.49 -4.23
CA TYR A 178 -10.30 7.57 -4.18
C TYR A 178 -10.27 6.66 -5.42
N HIS A 179 -9.18 6.74 -6.19
CA HIS A 179 -8.95 5.93 -7.38
C HIS A 179 -8.33 4.60 -6.95
N ALA A 180 -9.17 3.65 -6.50
CA ALA A 180 -8.73 2.45 -5.80
C ALA A 180 -7.71 1.61 -6.58
N LEU A 181 -7.96 1.31 -7.85
CA LEU A 181 -7.03 0.57 -8.70
C LEU A 181 -6.50 1.41 -9.87
N THR A 182 -7.34 2.25 -10.46
CA THR A 182 -6.98 3.07 -11.64
C THR A 182 -5.79 3.99 -11.38
N TYR A 183 -5.60 4.45 -10.13
CA TYR A 183 -4.41 5.19 -9.69
C TYR A 183 -3.10 4.56 -10.16
N GLY A 184 -2.99 3.22 -10.04
CA GLY A 184 -1.76 2.51 -10.38
C GLY A 184 -1.39 2.61 -11.85
N TRP A 185 -2.35 2.47 -12.75
CA TRP A 185 -2.10 2.64 -14.18
C TRP A 185 -1.91 4.10 -14.56
N LEU A 186 -2.60 5.03 -13.90
CA LEU A 186 -2.42 6.46 -14.13
C LEU A 186 -0.99 6.90 -13.79
N GLY A 187 -0.52 6.64 -12.57
CA GLY A 187 0.85 6.94 -12.15
C GLY A 187 1.89 6.09 -12.88
N GLY A 188 1.58 4.80 -13.08
CA GLY A 188 2.46 3.85 -13.75
C GLY A 188 2.67 4.15 -15.23
N GLU A 189 1.64 4.65 -15.95
CA GLU A 189 1.80 5.04 -17.34
C GLU A 189 2.67 6.29 -17.48
N LEU A 190 2.60 7.22 -16.55
CA LEU A 190 3.53 8.36 -16.50
C LEU A 190 4.98 7.86 -16.32
N ILE A 191 5.21 6.91 -15.41
CA ILE A 191 6.53 6.27 -15.25
C ILE A 191 6.95 5.66 -16.57
N ARG A 192 6.10 4.84 -17.21
CA ARG A 192 6.41 4.14 -18.45
C ARG A 192 6.74 5.09 -19.59
N ARG A 193 5.97 6.17 -19.75
CA ARG A 193 6.16 7.16 -20.83
C ARG A 193 7.45 7.95 -20.69
N VAL A 194 7.83 8.23 -19.44
CA VAL A 194 9.01 9.06 -19.16
C VAL A 194 10.29 8.23 -19.08
N SER A 195 10.24 7.04 -18.47
CA SER A 195 11.42 6.18 -18.29
C SER A 195 11.61 5.15 -19.41
N GLY A 196 10.55 4.84 -20.17
CA GLY A 196 10.54 3.73 -21.13
C GLY A 196 10.31 2.35 -20.49
N GLN A 197 10.06 2.28 -19.17
CA GLN A 197 9.96 1.03 -18.42
C GLN A 197 8.61 0.92 -17.70
N LEU A 198 8.09 -0.31 -17.57
CA LEU A 198 6.95 -0.57 -16.70
C LEU A 198 7.31 -0.29 -15.23
N PRO A 199 6.33 0.07 -14.38
CA PRO A 199 6.59 0.51 -13.00
C PRO A 199 7.44 -0.45 -12.17
N GLY A 200 7.20 -1.78 -12.28
CA GLY A 200 7.99 -2.77 -11.54
C GLY A 200 9.47 -2.78 -11.94
N ALA A 201 9.78 -2.67 -13.23
CA ALA A 201 11.16 -2.59 -13.72
C ALA A 201 11.82 -1.28 -13.27
N TYR A 202 11.10 -0.16 -13.36
CA TYR A 202 11.61 1.13 -12.91
C TYR A 202 11.86 1.16 -11.40
N LEU A 203 10.96 0.59 -10.59
CA LEU A 203 11.15 0.42 -9.15
C LEU A 203 12.44 -0.36 -8.84
N GLN A 204 12.69 -1.45 -9.57
CA GLN A 204 13.92 -2.23 -9.42
C GLN A 204 15.17 -1.43 -9.77
N GLU A 205 15.13 -0.60 -10.81
CA GLU A 205 16.26 0.21 -11.24
C GLU A 205 16.61 1.30 -10.23
N VAL A 206 15.58 2.05 -9.73
CA VAL A 206 15.85 3.28 -8.98
C VAL A 206 15.88 3.09 -7.46
N PHE A 207 15.20 2.08 -6.93
CA PHE A 207 15.09 1.85 -5.49
C PHE A 207 15.46 0.43 -5.07
N ALA A 208 14.71 -0.58 -5.52
CA ALA A 208 14.82 -1.91 -4.95
C ALA A 208 16.19 -2.57 -5.22
N GLY A 209 16.72 -2.47 -6.45
CA GLY A 209 18.03 -2.98 -6.78
C GLY A 209 19.17 -2.29 -6.03
N PRO A 210 19.30 -0.95 -6.09
CA PRO A 210 20.34 -0.22 -5.35
C PRO A 210 20.33 -0.43 -3.84
N LEU A 211 19.16 -0.62 -3.25
CA LEU A 211 18.98 -0.85 -1.81
C LEU A 211 18.95 -2.35 -1.43
N ALA A 212 19.10 -3.25 -2.40
CA ALA A 212 19.02 -4.70 -2.22
C ALA A 212 17.68 -5.16 -1.58
N LEU A 213 16.56 -4.49 -1.93
CA LEU A 213 15.22 -4.80 -1.43
C LEU A 213 14.51 -5.80 -2.36
N ARG A 214 13.61 -6.56 -1.81
CA ARG A 214 12.76 -7.53 -2.53
C ARG A 214 11.36 -6.98 -2.81
N THR A 215 11.14 -5.68 -2.60
CA THR A 215 9.91 -4.98 -2.99
C THR A 215 9.74 -5.04 -4.50
N ALA A 216 8.57 -5.51 -4.98
CA ALA A 216 8.33 -5.73 -6.40
C ALA A 216 6.87 -5.45 -6.78
N ILE A 217 6.63 -5.15 -8.06
CA ILE A 217 5.31 -5.06 -8.70
C ILE A 217 5.39 -5.94 -9.94
N GLY A 218 4.49 -6.93 -10.05
CA GLY A 218 4.58 -7.94 -11.10
C GLY A 218 5.69 -8.95 -10.82
N VAL A 219 5.43 -9.90 -9.91
CA VAL A 219 6.39 -10.94 -9.51
C VAL A 219 6.29 -12.13 -10.45
N PRO A 220 7.35 -12.52 -11.17
CA PRO A 220 7.34 -13.71 -12.01
C PRO A 220 6.92 -14.95 -11.24
N VAL A 221 6.20 -15.88 -11.89
CA VAL A 221 5.66 -17.09 -11.22
C VAL A 221 6.76 -17.89 -10.51
N ALA A 222 7.97 -17.96 -11.09
CA ALA A 222 9.10 -18.66 -10.47
C ALA A 222 9.58 -18.05 -9.15
N ASP A 223 9.25 -16.77 -8.89
CA ASP A 223 9.73 -15.98 -7.74
C ASP A 223 8.63 -15.74 -6.69
N GLN A 224 7.48 -16.45 -6.80
CA GLN A 224 6.33 -16.25 -5.91
C GLN A 224 6.32 -17.18 -4.68
N GLY A 225 7.23 -18.13 -4.59
CA GLY A 225 7.20 -19.21 -3.59
C GLY A 225 7.32 -18.76 -2.13
N ASP A 226 7.80 -17.55 -1.87
CA ASP A 226 7.93 -16.96 -0.52
C ASP A 226 6.83 -15.94 -0.19
N ILE A 227 5.92 -15.66 -1.13
CA ILE A 227 4.81 -14.74 -0.88
C ILE A 227 3.79 -15.40 0.06
N ALA A 228 3.37 -14.67 1.07
CA ALA A 228 2.36 -15.13 2.00
C ALA A 228 0.98 -15.19 1.32
N THR A 229 0.23 -16.25 1.61
CA THR A 229 -1.14 -16.42 1.12
C THR A 229 -2.09 -15.48 1.84
N ILE A 230 -2.81 -14.64 1.12
CA ILE A 230 -3.81 -13.75 1.69
C ILE A 230 -4.95 -14.57 2.27
N ILE A 231 -5.32 -14.26 3.50
CA ILE A 231 -6.44 -14.83 4.24
C ILE A 231 -7.57 -13.79 4.21
N PRO A 232 -8.71 -14.07 3.57
CA PRO A 232 -9.83 -13.13 3.49
C PRO A 232 -10.35 -12.71 4.86
N ALA A 233 -10.92 -11.51 4.95
CA ALA A 233 -11.69 -11.11 6.12
C ALA A 233 -12.91 -12.03 6.31
N ALA A 234 -13.50 -12.02 7.52
CA ALA A 234 -14.79 -12.65 7.74
C ALA A 234 -15.82 -12.17 6.69
N PRO A 235 -16.78 -13.03 6.31
CA PRO A 235 -17.86 -12.60 5.43
C PRO A 235 -18.52 -11.33 5.98
N ALA A 236 -18.66 -10.31 5.13
CA ALA A 236 -19.40 -9.12 5.47
C ALA A 236 -20.88 -9.49 5.77
N ASP A 237 -21.52 -8.73 6.64
CA ASP A 237 -22.95 -8.88 6.89
C ASP A 237 -23.70 -8.57 5.57
N PRO A 238 -24.44 -9.53 4.98
CA PRO A 238 -25.18 -9.28 3.75
C PRO A 238 -26.28 -8.22 3.89
N ALA A 239 -26.54 -7.75 5.10
CA ALA A 239 -27.48 -6.66 5.38
C ALA A 239 -26.79 -5.28 5.43
N ASN A 240 -25.47 -5.19 5.21
CA ASN A 240 -24.76 -3.92 5.19
C ASN A 240 -25.13 -3.12 3.91
N PRO A 241 -25.82 -1.97 4.02
CA PRO A 241 -26.21 -1.16 2.86
C PRO A 241 -25.01 -0.56 2.10
N ASP A 242 -23.81 -0.53 2.70
CA ASP A 242 -22.59 -0.01 2.07
C ASP A 242 -21.96 -1.01 1.06
N ASP A 243 -22.47 -2.27 1.02
CA ASP A 243 -22.01 -3.31 0.10
C ASP A 243 -22.73 -3.28 -1.28
N ASP A 244 -23.26 -2.14 -1.71
CA ASP A 244 -23.85 -2.03 -3.05
C ASP A 244 -22.77 -2.24 -4.13
N PRO A 245 -22.85 -3.34 -4.91
CA PRO A 245 -21.88 -3.62 -5.97
C PRO A 245 -21.92 -2.61 -7.12
N ALA A 246 -22.95 -1.78 -7.20
CA ALA A 246 -23.08 -0.71 -8.18
C ALA A 246 -22.42 0.59 -7.71
N SER A 247 -22.06 0.71 -6.44
CA SER A 247 -21.40 1.89 -5.90
C SER A 247 -20.05 2.16 -6.58
N ILE A 248 -19.64 3.43 -6.61
CA ILE A 248 -18.34 3.83 -7.19
C ILE A 248 -17.20 3.10 -6.46
N PRO A 249 -17.12 3.05 -5.12
CA PRO A 249 -16.06 2.33 -4.43
C PRO A 249 -16.00 0.84 -4.78
N ALA A 250 -17.13 0.13 -4.78
CA ALA A 250 -17.18 -1.30 -5.09
C ALA A 250 -16.73 -1.60 -6.53
N ARG A 251 -17.16 -0.80 -7.49
CA ARG A 251 -16.73 -0.90 -8.89
C ARG A 251 -15.26 -0.55 -9.06
N ALA A 252 -14.75 0.45 -8.35
CA ALA A 252 -13.36 0.90 -8.44
C ALA A 252 -12.38 -0.15 -7.88
N ILE A 253 -12.72 -0.82 -6.76
CA ILE A 253 -11.84 -1.83 -6.14
C ILE A 253 -11.83 -3.17 -6.88
N SER A 254 -12.85 -3.43 -7.71
CA SER A 254 -13.00 -4.68 -8.46
C SER A 254 -12.81 -4.51 -9.97
N ILE A 255 -12.62 -3.29 -10.46
CA ILE A 255 -12.69 -2.94 -11.89
C ILE A 255 -13.96 -3.55 -12.51
N ASN A 256 -15.11 -3.03 -12.09
CA ASN A 256 -16.42 -3.50 -12.55
C ASN A 256 -16.63 -5.03 -12.36
N SER A 257 -16.22 -5.57 -11.23
CA SER A 257 -16.29 -7.01 -10.90
C SER A 257 -15.40 -7.92 -11.77
N SER A 258 -14.41 -7.35 -12.48
CA SER A 258 -13.43 -8.13 -13.27
C SER A 258 -12.36 -8.80 -12.40
N LEU A 259 -12.14 -8.30 -11.17
CA LEU A 259 -11.32 -8.93 -10.12
C LEU A 259 -12.15 -9.09 -8.86
N ILE A 260 -12.02 -10.24 -8.19
CA ILE A 260 -12.67 -10.50 -6.90
C ILE A 260 -11.72 -10.09 -5.78
N PHE A 261 -12.10 -9.08 -5.01
CA PHE A 261 -11.32 -8.59 -3.87
C PHE A 261 -11.52 -9.50 -2.64
N PRO A 262 -10.51 -9.67 -1.75
CA PRO A 262 -10.57 -10.60 -0.61
C PRO A 262 -11.41 -10.11 0.59
N GLY A 263 -12.19 -9.05 0.44
CA GLY A 263 -13.10 -8.56 1.47
C GLY A 263 -14.35 -9.43 1.58
N GLY A 264 -14.42 -10.25 2.65
CA GLY A 264 -15.64 -10.99 2.99
C GLY A 264 -16.07 -12.09 2.03
N ARG A 265 -15.24 -12.51 1.07
CA ARG A 265 -15.54 -13.55 0.11
C ARG A 265 -14.56 -14.72 0.25
N PRO A 266 -15.03 -15.99 0.25
CA PRO A 266 -14.16 -17.16 0.41
C PRO A 266 -13.21 -17.37 -0.77
N ARG A 267 -13.57 -16.86 -1.96
CA ARG A 267 -12.71 -16.88 -3.16
C ARG A 267 -12.38 -15.45 -3.57
N HIS A 268 -11.12 -15.22 -3.90
CA HIS A 268 -10.62 -13.97 -4.48
C HIS A 268 -9.46 -14.27 -5.45
N ASP A 269 -9.10 -13.29 -6.28
CA ASP A 269 -8.09 -13.45 -7.34
C ASP A 269 -6.67 -13.11 -6.88
N TRP A 270 -6.48 -12.49 -5.73
CA TRP A 270 -5.22 -11.86 -5.31
C TRP A 270 -4.13 -12.84 -4.86
N ASN A 271 -4.45 -14.13 -4.71
CA ASN A 271 -3.47 -15.22 -4.54
C ASN A 271 -3.11 -15.90 -5.86
N ASP A 272 -3.76 -15.55 -6.96
CA ASP A 272 -3.54 -16.20 -8.24
C ASP A 272 -2.20 -15.76 -8.85
N ALA A 273 -1.46 -16.71 -9.37
CA ALA A 273 -0.10 -16.48 -9.87
C ALA A 273 -0.03 -15.48 -11.03
N ASP A 274 -1.05 -15.41 -11.87
CA ASP A 274 -1.14 -14.45 -12.98
C ASP A 274 -1.47 -13.03 -12.49
N VAL A 275 -2.24 -12.86 -11.41
CA VAL A 275 -2.49 -11.57 -10.77
C VAL A 275 -1.22 -11.06 -10.10
N LEU A 276 -0.48 -11.94 -9.42
CA LEU A 276 0.82 -11.58 -8.83
C LEU A 276 1.87 -11.23 -9.90
N ALA A 277 1.80 -11.88 -11.08
CA ALA A 277 2.72 -11.62 -12.19
C ALA A 277 2.35 -10.39 -13.02
N ALA A 278 1.08 -10.00 -13.06
CA ALA A 278 0.64 -8.78 -13.74
C ALA A 278 1.13 -7.52 -12.99
N GLN A 279 1.13 -6.38 -13.68
CA GLN A 279 1.36 -5.11 -13.03
C GLN A 279 0.03 -4.40 -12.76
N ILE A 280 -0.42 -4.45 -11.51
CA ILE A 280 -1.59 -3.74 -10.98
C ILE A 280 -1.11 -2.74 -9.92
N PRO A 281 -0.40 -1.66 -10.33
CA PRO A 281 0.40 -0.86 -9.39
C PRO A 281 -0.44 -0.06 -8.38
N GLY A 282 -1.76 -0.16 -8.46
CA GLY A 282 -2.69 0.33 -7.43
C GLY A 282 -2.76 -0.57 -6.19
N ALA A 283 -2.33 -1.87 -6.29
CA ALA A 283 -2.59 -2.81 -5.21
C ALA A 283 -1.71 -4.06 -5.14
N ASN A 284 -1.07 -4.52 -6.22
CA ASN A 284 -0.37 -5.82 -6.18
C ASN A 284 1.13 -5.73 -5.92
N GLY A 285 1.60 -4.66 -5.30
CA GLY A 285 2.96 -4.62 -4.76
C GLY A 285 3.15 -5.72 -3.73
N VAL A 286 4.33 -6.33 -3.76
CA VAL A 286 4.74 -7.42 -2.87
C VAL A 286 6.00 -6.99 -2.15
N SER A 287 5.98 -7.05 -0.81
CA SER A 287 7.13 -6.65 0.00
C SER A 287 7.12 -7.30 1.38
N SER A 288 8.25 -7.29 2.07
CA SER A 288 8.35 -7.50 3.51
C SER A 288 8.19 -6.18 4.27
N ALA A 289 7.90 -6.23 5.57
CA ALA A 289 7.87 -5.04 6.42
C ALA A 289 9.25 -4.38 6.47
N ARG A 290 10.31 -5.19 6.58
CA ARG A 290 11.70 -4.71 6.62
C ARG A 290 12.06 -3.92 5.37
N ASP A 291 11.72 -4.45 4.18
CA ASP A 291 12.04 -3.79 2.92
C ASP A 291 11.29 -2.48 2.72
N LEU A 292 10.00 -2.42 3.11
CA LEU A 292 9.24 -1.17 3.02
C LEU A 292 9.76 -0.13 4.03
N ALA A 293 10.04 -0.52 5.27
CA ALA A 293 10.62 0.40 6.25
C ALA A 293 11.98 0.94 5.77
N ALA A 294 12.84 0.07 5.23
CA ALA A 294 14.13 0.46 4.66
C ALA A 294 13.98 1.38 3.43
N LEU A 295 13.02 1.13 2.55
CA LEU A 295 12.73 1.99 1.40
C LEU A 295 12.37 3.41 1.85
N TYR A 296 11.42 3.55 2.77
CA TYR A 296 10.99 4.85 3.26
C TYR A 296 12.10 5.55 4.06
N ALA A 297 12.85 4.83 4.88
CA ALA A 297 14.01 5.36 5.59
C ALA A 297 15.09 5.90 4.62
N ALA A 298 15.36 5.17 3.53
CA ALA A 298 16.30 5.63 2.50
C ALA A 298 15.81 6.89 1.78
N VAL A 299 14.49 7.02 1.60
CA VAL A 299 13.88 8.21 0.99
C VAL A 299 14.07 9.46 1.86
N VAL A 300 13.90 9.35 3.18
CA VAL A 300 14.03 10.50 4.11
C VAL A 300 15.47 10.80 4.56
N GLY A 301 16.47 10.21 3.91
CA GLY A 301 17.87 10.63 4.12
C GLY A 301 18.68 9.83 5.12
N THR A 302 18.25 8.63 5.46
CA THR A 302 19.00 7.76 6.37
C THR A 302 20.09 6.94 5.65
N ALA A 303 19.99 6.72 4.34
CA ALA A 303 20.93 5.92 3.55
C ALA A 303 22.06 6.78 2.90
N ALA A 304 21.82 8.08 2.69
CA ALA A 304 22.80 9.02 2.14
C ALA A 304 22.50 10.42 2.69
N PRO A 305 23.50 11.35 2.78
CA PRO A 305 23.25 12.73 3.14
C PRO A 305 22.21 13.37 2.18
N GLY A 306 21.02 13.72 2.70
CA GLY A 306 19.93 14.34 1.93
C GLY A 306 18.90 13.37 1.34
N GLY A 307 18.99 12.05 1.64
CA GLY A 307 18.01 11.06 1.17
C GLY A 307 18.09 10.73 -0.32
N LEU A 308 17.26 9.77 -0.74
CA LEU A 308 17.08 9.48 -2.17
C LEU A 308 16.15 10.50 -2.83
N LEU A 309 15.26 11.13 -2.05
CA LEU A 309 14.45 12.27 -2.48
C LEU A 309 14.79 13.48 -1.61
N GLY A 310 14.93 14.65 -2.24
CA GLY A 310 15.17 15.89 -1.50
C GLY A 310 13.93 16.34 -0.73
N ASP A 311 14.13 16.90 0.45
CA ASP A 311 13.05 17.37 1.34
C ASP A 311 12.06 18.31 0.65
N ALA A 312 12.52 19.16 -0.27
CA ALA A 312 11.66 20.07 -1.02
C ALA A 312 10.67 19.32 -1.93
N VAL A 313 11.09 18.21 -2.57
CA VAL A 313 10.22 17.39 -3.41
C VAL A 313 9.19 16.68 -2.57
N ILE A 314 9.60 16.11 -1.44
CA ILE A 314 8.71 15.43 -0.50
C ILE A 314 7.70 16.42 0.08
N THR A 315 8.15 17.57 0.58
CA THR A 315 7.29 18.61 1.19
C THR A 315 6.27 19.15 0.19
N ASP A 316 6.66 19.37 -1.07
CA ASP A 316 5.73 19.78 -2.13
C ASP A 316 4.69 18.70 -2.38
N ALA A 317 5.11 17.43 -2.49
CA ALA A 317 4.20 16.30 -2.71
C ALA A 317 3.24 16.04 -1.53
N MET A 318 3.66 16.36 -0.30
CA MET A 318 2.83 16.26 0.92
C MET A 318 1.75 17.34 1.01
N THR A 319 1.84 18.42 0.20
CA THR A 319 0.81 19.46 0.17
C THR A 319 -0.55 18.85 -0.12
N VAL A 320 -1.50 19.01 0.82
CA VAL A 320 -2.83 18.37 0.74
C VAL A 320 -3.58 18.82 -0.51
N GLN A 321 -3.92 17.87 -1.36
CA GLN A 321 -4.69 18.06 -2.58
C GLN A 321 -6.16 17.67 -2.38
N SER A 322 -6.43 16.67 -1.54
CA SER A 322 -7.76 16.10 -1.34
C SER A 322 -8.00 15.75 0.12
N GLN A 323 -9.14 16.17 0.63
CA GLN A 323 -9.68 15.85 1.96
C GLN A 323 -11.18 16.17 2.00
N GLY A 324 -11.89 15.69 3.02
CA GLY A 324 -13.33 15.92 3.19
C GLY A 324 -14.18 14.93 2.38
N PRO A 325 -15.42 15.27 2.00
CA PRO A 325 -16.34 14.33 1.37
C PRO A 325 -15.89 13.92 -0.03
N ASN A 326 -16.06 12.65 -0.35
CA ASN A 326 -15.89 12.08 -1.68
C ASN A 326 -16.92 12.65 -2.67
N PHE A 327 -16.66 12.51 -3.97
CA PHE A 327 -17.58 12.92 -5.05
C PHE A 327 -18.96 12.24 -4.93
N ASP A 328 -19.01 10.98 -4.55
CA ASP A 328 -20.24 10.21 -4.36
C ASP A 328 -20.94 10.48 -3.01
N GLY A 329 -20.38 11.35 -2.19
CA GLY A 329 -20.89 11.65 -0.85
C GLY A 329 -20.58 10.60 0.21
N SER A 330 -19.93 9.51 -0.17
CA SER A 330 -19.54 8.42 0.73
C SER A 330 -18.29 8.79 1.51
N SER A 331 -18.36 9.61 2.53
CA SER A 331 -17.22 9.84 3.42
C SER A 331 -17.60 9.67 4.86
N VAL A 332 -16.76 8.96 5.57
CA VAL A 332 -16.84 8.86 7.03
C VAL A 332 -15.86 9.89 7.60
N GLU A 333 -16.36 10.76 8.48
CA GLU A 333 -15.48 11.66 9.23
C GLU A 333 -14.89 10.94 10.45
N PRO A 334 -13.59 11.11 10.74
CA PRO A 334 -12.61 11.95 10.04
C PRO A 334 -12.11 11.34 8.73
N THR A 335 -11.79 12.17 7.75
CA THR A 335 -11.33 11.72 6.43
C THR A 335 -9.80 11.61 6.35
N ALA A 336 -9.31 10.72 5.47
CA ALA A 336 -7.91 10.69 5.07
C ALA A 336 -7.53 11.97 4.31
N ARG A 337 -6.23 12.24 4.25
CA ARG A 337 -5.65 13.37 3.50
C ARG A 337 -4.69 12.85 2.45
N TRP A 338 -4.79 13.41 1.26
CA TRP A 338 -3.98 13.01 0.12
C TRP A 338 -3.18 14.19 -0.41
N GLY A 339 -1.88 14.01 -0.55
CA GLY A 339 -0.99 14.87 -1.32
C GLY A 339 -0.88 14.41 -2.78
N ALA A 340 0.22 14.71 -3.43
CA ALA A 340 0.51 14.22 -4.78
C ALA A 340 0.99 12.76 -4.73
N GLY A 341 0.04 11.84 -4.58
CA GLY A 341 0.26 10.39 -4.54
C GLY A 341 0.57 9.80 -3.17
N LEU A 342 0.65 10.62 -2.16
CA LEU A 342 0.97 10.24 -0.79
C LEU A 342 -0.25 10.42 0.11
N GLU A 343 -0.55 9.42 0.93
CA GLU A 343 -1.36 9.63 2.12
C GLU A 343 -0.49 10.37 3.14
N VAL A 344 -1.00 11.47 3.69
CA VAL A 344 -0.30 12.25 4.69
C VAL A 344 -1.00 12.16 6.03
N SER A 345 -0.28 12.46 7.10
CA SER A 345 -0.81 12.39 8.47
C SER A 345 -2.18 13.06 8.60
N SER A 346 -3.12 12.35 9.19
CA SER A 346 -4.51 12.77 9.37
C SER A 346 -5.08 12.17 10.67
N PRO A 347 -6.27 12.62 11.16
CA PRO A 347 -6.88 12.02 12.33
C PRO A 347 -7.17 10.52 12.21
N VAL A 348 -7.48 10.00 11.02
CA VAL A 348 -7.67 8.54 10.79
C VAL A 348 -6.36 7.80 10.64
N ARG A 349 -5.29 8.49 10.27
CA ARG A 349 -3.95 7.93 10.07
C ARG A 349 -2.90 8.88 10.64
N PRO A 350 -2.77 8.93 11.96
CA PRO A 350 -1.90 9.94 12.60
C PRO A 350 -0.41 9.73 12.33
N MET A 351 0.02 8.52 11.91
CA MET A 351 1.42 8.18 11.68
C MET A 351 2.32 8.66 12.83
N PHE A 352 3.55 9.12 12.60
CA PHE A 352 4.37 9.73 13.66
C PHE A 352 4.08 11.22 13.85
N GLY A 353 3.62 11.91 12.84
CA GLY A 353 3.29 13.35 12.95
C GLY A 353 3.11 14.03 11.59
N PRO A 354 3.14 15.37 11.58
CA PRO A 354 2.94 16.14 10.35
C PRO A 354 3.97 15.89 9.25
N GLY A 355 5.19 15.47 9.61
CA GLY A 355 6.26 15.09 8.69
C GLY A 355 6.11 13.71 8.04
N SER A 356 5.04 12.98 8.39
CA SER A 356 4.82 11.61 7.88
C SER A 356 4.08 11.59 6.56
N PHE A 357 4.50 10.69 5.66
CA PHE A 357 3.92 10.46 4.35
C PHE A 357 4.10 9.00 3.91
N GLY A 358 3.11 8.43 3.29
CA GLY A 358 3.18 7.04 2.82
C GLY A 358 1.87 6.57 2.24
N HIS A 359 1.44 5.36 2.58
CA HIS A 359 0.11 4.89 2.21
C HIS A 359 -0.30 3.66 3.03
N ALA A 360 -1.55 3.64 3.49
CA ALA A 360 -2.16 2.45 4.03
C ALA A 360 -2.58 1.48 2.92
N GLY A 361 -2.68 0.19 3.24
CA GLY A 361 -3.19 -0.85 2.35
C GLY A 361 -4.35 -1.60 2.98
N ALA A 362 -5.25 -2.08 2.15
CA ALA A 362 -6.37 -2.88 2.61
C ALA A 362 -5.90 -4.07 3.46
N GLY A 363 -6.69 -4.42 4.47
CA GLY A 363 -6.41 -5.55 5.34
C GLY A 363 -5.42 -5.26 6.47
N GLY A 364 -5.10 -3.99 6.73
CA GLY A 364 -4.23 -3.58 7.84
C GLY A 364 -2.79 -3.27 7.44
N GLN A 365 -2.46 -3.25 6.15
CA GLN A 365 -1.13 -2.85 5.68
C GLN A 365 -0.88 -1.36 5.94
N LEU A 366 0.34 -0.99 6.29
CA LEU A 366 0.74 0.41 6.40
C LEU A 366 2.25 0.53 6.16
N ALA A 367 2.65 1.48 5.30
CA ALA A 367 4.06 1.84 5.15
C ALA A 367 4.20 3.35 4.92
N PHE A 368 5.16 3.97 5.63
CA PHE A 368 5.38 5.41 5.53
C PHE A 368 6.80 5.81 5.96
N GLY A 369 7.22 6.98 5.49
CA GLY A 369 8.39 7.70 5.96
C GLY A 369 8.00 8.88 6.81
N ASP A 370 8.91 9.36 7.63
CA ASP A 370 8.77 10.57 8.45
C ASP A 370 10.05 11.41 8.38
N ILE A 371 9.92 12.65 7.86
CA ILE A 371 11.06 13.53 7.73
C ILE A 371 11.52 14.11 9.07
N ASP A 372 10.61 14.33 10.00
CA ASP A 372 10.94 14.96 11.29
C ASP A 372 11.77 14.00 12.16
N HIS A 373 11.44 12.70 12.13
CA HIS A 373 12.13 11.65 12.89
C HIS A 373 13.16 10.87 12.05
N ARG A 374 13.32 11.20 10.77
CA ARG A 374 14.21 10.48 9.84
C ARG A 374 13.95 8.97 9.89
N ALA A 375 12.67 8.60 9.83
CA ALA A 375 12.22 7.24 10.08
C ALA A 375 11.50 6.64 8.87
N GLY A 376 11.58 5.31 8.77
CA GLY A 376 10.76 4.50 7.87
C GLY A 376 10.07 3.40 8.66
N PHE A 377 8.77 3.26 8.51
CA PHE A 377 7.93 2.29 9.21
C PHE A 377 7.16 1.43 8.24
N ALA A 378 6.96 0.16 8.58
CA ALA A 378 5.99 -0.69 7.92
C ALA A 378 5.38 -1.73 8.86
N TYR A 379 4.10 -2.02 8.62
CA TYR A 379 3.36 -3.16 9.15
C TYR A 379 2.74 -3.93 7.97
N VAL A 380 3.05 -5.23 7.87
CA VAL A 380 2.62 -6.11 6.78
C VAL A 380 1.99 -7.37 7.35
N THR A 381 0.85 -7.79 6.81
CA THR A 381 0.11 -8.99 7.26
C THR A 381 -0.54 -9.69 6.08
N ASN A 382 -0.79 -10.99 6.20
CA ASN A 382 -1.63 -11.70 5.22
C ASN A 382 -3.08 -11.86 5.67
N ARG A 383 -3.42 -11.47 6.90
CA ARG A 383 -4.78 -11.53 7.43
C ARG A 383 -5.53 -10.23 7.16
N MET A 384 -6.51 -10.29 6.27
CA MET A 384 -7.36 -9.14 5.96
C MET A 384 -8.17 -8.72 7.19
N GLY A 385 -8.00 -7.47 7.61
CA GLY A 385 -8.88 -6.81 8.58
C GLY A 385 -10.01 -6.06 7.87
N GLY A 386 -11.07 -5.72 8.63
CA GLY A 386 -12.15 -4.83 8.18
C GLY A 386 -11.80 -3.35 8.38
N ASP A 387 -12.81 -2.49 8.23
CA ASP A 387 -12.66 -1.03 8.34
C ASP A 387 -12.24 -0.57 9.75
N GLU A 388 -12.56 -1.34 10.78
CA GLU A 388 -12.21 -1.12 12.19
C GLU A 388 -10.78 -1.58 12.54
N ASP A 389 -9.98 -2.02 11.56
CA ASP A 389 -8.65 -2.59 11.81
C ASP A 389 -7.67 -1.53 12.30
N SER A 390 -7.33 -1.58 13.58
CA SER A 390 -6.38 -0.67 14.23
C SER A 390 -4.96 -1.23 14.38
N ARG A 391 -4.70 -2.48 13.99
CA ARG A 391 -3.43 -3.19 14.27
C ARG A 391 -2.19 -2.37 13.95
N ALA A 392 -2.07 -1.87 12.73
CA ALA A 392 -0.94 -1.03 12.35
C ALA A 392 -0.90 0.30 13.13
N ASN A 393 -2.07 0.93 13.35
CA ASN A 393 -2.16 2.19 14.09
C ASN A 393 -1.76 2.04 15.56
N ASP A 394 -2.06 0.89 16.19
CA ASP A 394 -1.69 0.61 17.59
C ASP A 394 -0.16 0.47 17.73
N VAL A 395 0.48 -0.22 16.79
CA VAL A 395 1.94 -0.32 16.73
C VAL A 395 2.59 1.04 16.48
N VAL A 396 2.04 1.83 15.55
CA VAL A 396 2.48 3.21 15.28
C VAL A 396 2.35 4.09 16.52
N ALA A 397 1.22 3.99 17.25
CA ALA A 397 1.00 4.78 18.45
C ALA A 397 1.99 4.47 19.57
N ALA A 398 2.43 3.20 19.68
CA ALA A 398 3.48 2.81 20.61
C ALA A 398 4.84 3.38 20.19
N ALA A 399 5.20 3.25 18.89
CA ALA A 399 6.47 3.76 18.37
C ALA A 399 6.56 5.31 18.49
N ARG A 400 5.49 6.03 18.12
CA ARG A 400 5.46 7.49 18.17
C ARG A 400 5.81 8.07 19.54
N LYS A 401 5.28 7.46 20.61
CA LYS A 401 5.56 7.89 21.99
C LYS A 401 7.03 7.78 22.40
N LEU A 402 7.82 7.05 21.65
CA LEU A 402 9.25 6.84 21.90
C LEU A 402 10.12 7.73 21.02
N LEU A 403 9.55 8.31 19.97
CA LEU A 403 10.23 9.24 19.07
C LEU A 403 10.04 10.69 19.48
N ASP A 404 8.92 11.03 20.17
CA ASP A 404 8.63 12.32 20.79
C ASP A 404 9.47 12.52 22.08
#